data_fa519acba68e01e4d5c90a09de63b053
#
_entry.id   fa519acba68e01e4d5c90a09de63b053
#
_cell.length_a   1.000
_cell.length_b   1.000
_cell.length_c   1.000
_cell.angle_alpha   90.00
_cell.angle_beta   90.00
_cell.angle_gamma   90.00
#
_symmetry.space_group_name_H-M   'P 1'
#
loop_
_entity.id
_entity.type
_entity.pdbx_description
1 polymer ?
#
loop_
_entity_poly.entity_id
_entity_poly.type
_entity_poly.pdbx_seq_one_letter_code
_entity_poly.pdbx_strand_id
1 'polypeptide(L)'
;ISNVVGENGLTVQAKNIDIKEAENKVYSEDFHSKKKSGVLGGGLGVTFGAQKQTIESDKTKFYAQGSQVGSLNGNTTLIAENDYTQTASHVSAVNGDVNIQAKKVDIKAADDKYEMHTKQTFEQKGVTLAVTSPILSALQAVQGTVKSVERVGQSKNDRVNAMAAANSAMDAYRAGQAVGQAGKAMQEAMENGNMDSVVGVQITYGQQKSESRTHTEGKTAAKSQVNAGGKVNIVATGAGKASNITINGS
;
A
#
# COMPACT_ATOMS: atom_id res chain seq x y z
N ILE A 1 19.14 -14.45 16.73
CA ILE A 1 19.89 -13.19 16.88
C ILE A 1 20.99 -13.47 17.89
N SER A 2 22.20 -13.21 17.50
CA SER A 2 23.36 -13.37 18.39
C SER A 2 24.12 -12.06 18.44
N ASN A 3 24.52 -11.67 19.65
CA ASN A 3 25.39 -10.54 19.86
C ASN A 3 26.71 -11.05 20.43
N VAL A 4 27.80 -10.84 19.70
CA VAL A 4 29.15 -11.18 20.14
C VAL A 4 29.96 -9.88 20.18
N VAL A 5 30.23 -9.39 21.38
CA VAL A 5 30.91 -8.11 21.57
C VAL A 5 32.12 -8.28 22.49
N GLY A 6 33.29 -7.85 22.00
CA GLY A 6 34.49 -7.72 22.76
C GLY A 6 34.68 -6.28 23.27
N GLU A 7 35.12 -6.09 24.52
CA GLU A 7 35.40 -4.76 25.05
C GLU A 7 36.68 -4.15 24.45
N ASN A 8 37.77 -4.91 24.44
CA ASN A 8 39.10 -4.42 24.01
C ASN A 8 39.60 -5.08 22.72
N GLY A 9 38.68 -5.55 21.91
CA GLY A 9 38.92 -6.23 20.65
C GLY A 9 38.16 -7.55 20.56
N LEU A 10 37.94 -8.03 19.35
CA LEU A 10 37.31 -9.31 19.09
C LEU A 10 38.07 -10.03 17.97
N THR A 11 38.48 -11.27 18.21
CA THR A 11 39.04 -12.13 17.19
C THR A 11 38.25 -13.44 17.13
N VAL A 12 37.75 -13.76 15.94
CA VAL A 12 37.07 -15.01 15.63
C VAL A 12 37.86 -15.74 14.54
N GLN A 13 38.27 -16.95 14.79
CA GLN A 13 38.95 -17.80 13.81
C GLN A 13 38.23 -19.14 13.70
N ALA A 14 37.87 -19.52 12.49
CA ALA A 14 37.10 -20.74 12.22
C ALA A 14 37.34 -21.24 10.80
N LYS A 15 36.90 -22.46 10.51
CA LYS A 15 36.92 -23.00 9.15
C LYS A 15 35.96 -22.24 8.24
N ASN A 16 34.76 -21.94 8.73
CA ASN A 16 33.78 -21.09 8.07
C ASN A 16 33.17 -20.16 9.11
N ILE A 17 32.86 -18.92 8.73
CA ILE A 17 32.17 -17.95 9.54
C ILE A 17 30.89 -17.59 8.80
N ASP A 18 29.74 -17.76 9.48
CA ASP A 18 28.42 -17.47 8.96
C ASP A 18 27.63 -16.64 9.97
N ILE A 19 27.48 -15.35 9.66
CA ILE A 19 26.75 -14.38 10.48
C ILE A 19 25.41 -14.12 9.82
N LYS A 20 24.34 -14.68 10.41
CA LYS A 20 22.98 -14.63 9.83
C LYS A 20 22.03 -13.82 10.69
N GLU A 21 21.00 -13.37 10.02
CA GLU A 21 19.80 -12.85 10.61
C GLU A 21 18.94 -13.98 11.20
N ALA A 22 18.04 -13.60 12.09
CA ALA A 22 16.86 -14.40 12.43
C ALA A 22 15.65 -13.80 11.70
N GLU A 23 14.86 -14.63 11.05
CA GLU A 23 13.59 -14.21 10.47
C GLU A 23 12.52 -14.18 11.57
N ASN A 24 11.85 -13.04 11.69
CA ASN A 24 10.70 -12.86 12.56
C ASN A 24 9.44 -12.72 11.72
N LYS A 25 8.36 -13.32 12.22
CA LYS A 25 7.03 -13.22 11.60
C LYS A 25 6.09 -12.49 12.55
N VAL A 26 5.44 -11.46 12.04
CA VAL A 26 4.31 -10.79 12.71
C VAL A 26 3.07 -10.99 11.87
N TYR A 27 2.02 -11.48 12.52
CA TYR A 27 0.69 -11.61 11.94
C TYR A 27 -0.26 -10.72 12.73
N SER A 28 -1.05 -9.94 12.04
CA SER A 28 -2.14 -9.15 12.62
C SER A 28 -3.40 -9.34 11.80
N GLU A 29 -4.52 -9.44 12.49
CA GLU A 29 -5.85 -9.56 11.93
C GLU A 29 -6.71 -8.43 12.50
N ASP A 30 -7.30 -7.63 11.64
CA ASP A 30 -8.16 -6.53 12.00
C ASP A 30 -9.57 -6.77 11.43
N PHE A 31 -10.56 -6.74 12.30
CA PHE A 31 -11.96 -6.87 11.92
C PHE A 31 -12.74 -5.64 12.39
N HIS A 32 -13.39 -4.96 11.46
CA HIS A 32 -14.25 -3.83 11.75
C HIS A 32 -15.62 -4.00 11.11
N SER A 33 -16.67 -3.90 11.91
CA SER A 33 -18.06 -3.99 11.42
C SER A 33 -18.89 -2.83 11.94
N LYS A 34 -19.58 -2.14 11.03
CA LYS A 34 -20.47 -1.04 11.32
C LYS A 34 -21.85 -1.32 10.75
N LYS A 35 -22.87 -1.25 11.60
CA LYS A 35 -24.26 -1.39 11.20
C LYS A 35 -25.00 -0.08 11.48
N LYS A 36 -25.88 0.29 10.57
CA LYS A 36 -26.83 1.40 10.73
C LYS A 36 -28.19 0.93 10.26
N SER A 37 -29.24 1.35 10.96
CA SER A 37 -30.62 1.08 10.59
C SER A 37 -31.48 2.33 10.81
N GLY A 38 -32.55 2.45 10.05
CA GLY A 38 -33.45 3.60 10.07
C GLY A 38 -33.40 4.40 8.78
N VAL A 39 -33.37 5.71 8.88
CA VAL A 39 -33.29 6.63 7.74
C VAL A 39 -31.85 6.71 7.26
N LEU A 40 -31.63 6.26 6.03
CA LEU A 40 -30.32 6.25 5.37
C LEU A 40 -30.38 7.20 4.16
N GLY A 41 -29.41 8.11 4.06
CA GLY A 41 -29.30 9.03 2.94
C GLY A 41 -30.01 10.36 3.17
N GLY A 42 -29.74 11.30 2.28
CA GLY A 42 -30.27 12.65 2.25
C GLY A 42 -30.26 13.16 0.80
N GLY A 43 -30.91 14.26 0.55
CA GLY A 43 -31.13 14.83 -0.78
C GLY A 43 -32.51 14.51 -1.31
N LEU A 44 -32.61 14.10 -2.58
CA LEU A 44 -33.89 13.88 -3.27
C LEU A 44 -34.52 12.52 -3.02
N GLY A 45 -33.87 11.66 -2.23
CA GLY A 45 -34.37 10.35 -1.86
C GLY A 45 -34.07 10.01 -0.42
N VAL A 46 -35.01 9.38 0.25
CA VAL A 46 -34.90 8.88 1.61
C VAL A 46 -35.02 7.37 1.58
N THR A 47 -34.03 6.67 2.10
CA THR A 47 -34.06 5.21 2.22
C THR A 47 -34.33 4.82 3.67
N PHE A 48 -35.36 4.04 3.88
CA PHE A 48 -35.65 3.41 5.15
C PHE A 48 -35.15 1.97 5.09
N GLY A 49 -34.14 1.63 5.90
CA GLY A 49 -33.57 0.30 5.81
C GLY A 49 -32.41 0.05 6.75
N ALA A 50 -31.57 -0.90 6.39
CA ALA A 50 -30.38 -1.30 7.13
C ALA A 50 -29.15 -1.29 6.21
N GLN A 51 -28.04 -0.85 6.75
CA GLN A 51 -26.74 -0.83 6.12
C GLN A 51 -25.73 -1.54 7.01
N LYS A 52 -24.93 -2.42 6.42
CA LYS A 52 -23.80 -3.08 7.08
C LYS A 52 -22.55 -2.88 6.26
N GLN A 53 -21.51 -2.41 6.89
CA GLN A 53 -20.16 -2.33 6.31
C GLN A 53 -19.24 -3.19 7.16
N THR A 54 -18.45 -4.04 6.50
CA THR A 54 -17.46 -4.89 7.17
C THR A 54 -16.13 -4.70 6.47
N ILE A 55 -15.06 -4.55 7.25
CA ILE A 55 -13.68 -4.50 6.78
C ILE A 55 -12.93 -5.59 7.54
N GLU A 56 -12.36 -6.53 6.80
CA GLU A 56 -11.49 -7.59 7.28
C GLU A 56 -10.12 -7.34 6.68
N SER A 57 -9.08 -7.32 7.49
CA SER A 57 -7.71 -7.08 7.03
C SER A 57 -6.75 -8.02 7.74
N ASP A 58 -6.06 -8.84 6.96
CA ASP A 58 -5.00 -9.73 7.41
C ASP A 58 -3.68 -9.19 6.91
N LYS A 59 -2.71 -9.06 7.82
CA LYS A 59 -1.37 -8.60 7.51
C LYS A 59 -0.34 -9.54 8.05
N THR A 60 0.52 -10.04 7.18
CA THR A 60 1.70 -10.82 7.54
C THR A 60 2.95 -10.04 7.19
N LYS A 61 3.85 -9.90 8.12
CA LYS A 61 5.16 -9.28 7.91
C LYS A 61 6.25 -10.26 8.35
N PHE A 62 7.19 -10.53 7.43
CA PHE A 62 8.45 -11.20 7.72
C PHE A 62 9.54 -10.14 7.70
N TYR A 63 10.35 -10.09 8.73
CA TYR A 63 11.47 -9.15 8.78
C TYR A 63 12.72 -9.81 9.35
N ALA A 64 13.84 -9.49 8.75
CA ALA A 64 15.15 -9.96 9.18
C ALA A 64 15.62 -9.13 10.38
N GLN A 65 16.02 -9.80 11.43
CA GLN A 65 16.69 -9.19 12.57
C GLN A 65 18.14 -9.66 12.60
N GLY A 66 19.05 -8.78 12.25
CA GLY A 66 20.46 -9.10 12.09
C GLY A 66 21.16 -9.42 13.40
N SER A 67 22.16 -10.29 13.31
CA SER A 67 23.13 -10.52 14.36
C SER A 67 24.18 -9.40 14.40
N GLN A 68 24.79 -9.17 15.57
CA GLN A 68 25.81 -8.15 15.76
C GLN A 68 27.11 -8.81 16.26
N VAL A 69 28.21 -8.51 15.58
CA VAL A 69 29.54 -8.99 15.92
C VAL A 69 30.48 -7.80 15.93
N GLY A 70 31.21 -7.58 17.01
CA GLY A 70 32.11 -6.45 17.02
C GLY A 70 32.87 -6.19 18.29
N SER A 71 33.59 -5.07 18.32
CA SER A 71 34.32 -4.58 19.51
C SER A 71 34.05 -3.10 19.79
N LEU A 72 34.10 -2.76 21.06
CA LEU A 72 33.96 -1.38 21.54
C LEU A 72 35.30 -0.61 21.41
N ASN A 73 36.35 -1.19 21.95
CA ASN A 73 37.70 -0.63 21.91
C ASN A 73 38.62 -1.67 21.27
N GLY A 74 39.30 -1.30 20.19
CA GLY A 74 40.19 -2.18 19.45
C GLY A 74 39.55 -2.83 18.25
N ASN A 75 40.28 -3.73 17.62
CA ASN A 75 39.93 -4.26 16.29
C ASN A 75 38.94 -5.43 16.38
N THR A 76 38.10 -5.57 15.36
CA THR A 76 37.30 -6.75 15.10
C THR A 76 37.96 -7.53 13.96
N THR A 77 38.43 -8.73 14.25
CA THR A 77 39.16 -9.56 13.29
C THR A 77 38.42 -10.89 13.09
N LEU A 78 38.00 -11.16 11.87
CA LEU A 78 37.24 -12.34 11.50
C LEU A 78 38.05 -13.13 10.43
N ILE A 79 38.56 -14.31 10.77
CA ILE A 79 39.38 -15.11 9.88
C ILE A 79 38.71 -16.44 9.64
N ALA A 80 38.25 -16.67 8.41
CA ALA A 80 37.72 -17.94 7.95
C ALA A 80 38.74 -18.64 7.04
N GLU A 81 38.97 -19.94 7.24
CA GLU A 81 39.84 -20.72 6.35
C GLU A 81 39.23 -20.86 4.95
N ASN A 82 37.93 -21.00 4.84
CA ASN A 82 37.21 -21.14 3.58
C ASN A 82 36.26 -19.95 3.34
N ASP A 83 35.03 -19.99 3.87
CA ASP A 83 33.98 -19.06 3.51
C ASP A 83 33.61 -18.14 4.70
N TYR A 84 33.49 -16.86 4.38
CA TYR A 84 32.86 -15.86 5.23
C TYR A 84 31.55 -15.44 4.58
N THR A 85 30.45 -15.61 5.30
CA THR A 85 29.11 -15.16 4.86
C THR A 85 28.50 -14.24 5.91
N GLN A 86 27.98 -13.10 5.47
CA GLN A 86 27.25 -12.17 6.33
C GLN A 86 25.92 -11.82 5.65
N THR A 87 24.81 -12.10 6.33
CA THR A 87 23.47 -11.83 5.79
C THR A 87 22.70 -10.94 6.76
N ALA A 88 22.24 -9.80 6.28
CA ALA A 88 21.42 -8.82 7.01
C ALA A 88 21.91 -8.55 8.45
N SER A 89 23.21 -8.60 8.66
CA SER A 89 23.84 -8.53 9.97
C SER A 89 24.87 -7.41 10.04
N HIS A 90 25.33 -7.09 11.26
CA HIS A 90 26.25 -5.98 11.50
C HIS A 90 27.56 -6.46 12.07
N VAL A 91 28.65 -6.02 11.43
CA VAL A 91 30.02 -6.20 11.95
C VAL A 91 30.60 -4.83 12.23
N SER A 92 31.15 -4.63 13.42
CA SER A 92 31.65 -3.29 13.81
C SER A 92 32.89 -3.34 14.69
N ALA A 93 33.70 -2.28 14.57
CA ALA A 93 34.75 -1.93 15.53
C ALA A 93 34.61 -0.42 15.80
N VAL A 94 34.06 -0.07 16.98
CA VAL A 94 33.72 1.33 17.26
C VAL A 94 34.97 2.21 17.29
N ASN A 95 36.03 1.77 17.98
CA ASN A 95 37.30 2.48 18.12
C ASN A 95 38.48 1.66 17.58
N GLY A 96 38.31 1.01 16.42
CA GLY A 96 39.33 0.18 15.82
C GLY A 96 39.04 -0.16 14.38
N ASP A 97 39.82 -1.09 13.84
CA ASP A 97 39.68 -1.58 12.46
C ASP A 97 38.82 -2.84 12.40
N VAL A 98 38.11 -3.02 11.30
CA VAL A 98 37.45 -4.30 10.96
C VAL A 98 38.31 -5.00 9.93
N ASN A 99 38.76 -6.23 10.26
CA ASN A 99 39.54 -7.08 9.39
C ASN A 99 38.78 -8.37 9.10
N ILE A 100 38.43 -8.63 7.87
CA ILE A 100 37.76 -9.84 7.41
C ILE A 100 38.67 -10.53 6.40
N GLN A 101 39.01 -11.79 6.67
CA GLN A 101 39.85 -12.59 5.77
C GLN A 101 39.21 -13.97 5.57
N ALA A 102 39.05 -14.38 4.32
CA ALA A 102 38.56 -15.72 3.94
C ALA A 102 39.05 -16.10 2.54
N LYS A 103 38.86 -17.34 2.10
CA LYS A 103 39.04 -17.67 0.68
C LYS A 103 37.96 -16.99 -0.18
N LYS A 104 36.74 -16.98 0.32
CA LYS A 104 35.58 -16.33 -0.30
C LYS A 104 34.83 -15.48 0.72
N VAL A 105 34.45 -14.28 0.35
CA VAL A 105 33.66 -13.36 1.17
C VAL A 105 32.35 -13.05 0.45
N ASP A 106 31.22 -13.26 1.13
CA ASP A 106 29.87 -12.98 0.63
C ASP A 106 29.09 -12.17 1.67
N ILE A 107 28.84 -10.89 1.37
CA ILE A 107 28.08 -9.98 2.22
C ILE A 107 26.82 -9.59 1.47
N LYS A 108 25.66 -9.91 2.04
CA LYS A 108 24.38 -9.71 1.35
C LYS A 108 23.27 -9.23 2.30
N ALA A 109 22.27 -8.59 1.69
CA ALA A 109 21.03 -8.28 2.37
C ALA A 109 20.11 -9.52 2.46
N ALA A 110 19.15 -9.48 3.36
CA ALA A 110 17.97 -10.34 3.35
C ALA A 110 16.73 -9.55 2.93
N ASP A 111 15.68 -10.24 2.53
CA ASP A 111 14.42 -9.63 2.15
C ASP A 111 13.46 -9.58 3.34
N ASP A 112 13.07 -8.39 3.74
CA ASP A 112 11.84 -8.19 4.51
C ASP A 112 10.65 -8.30 3.57
N LYS A 113 9.63 -9.06 3.93
CA LYS A 113 8.44 -9.26 3.10
C LYS A 113 7.20 -8.86 3.89
N TYR A 114 6.25 -8.26 3.21
CA TYR A 114 4.93 -8.03 3.78
C TYR A 114 3.85 -8.43 2.79
N GLU A 115 2.77 -8.93 3.32
CA GLU A 115 1.58 -9.33 2.60
C GLU A 115 0.36 -8.83 3.37
N MET A 116 -0.56 -8.21 2.70
CA MET A 116 -1.79 -7.68 3.28
C MET A 116 -2.98 -8.01 2.38
N HIS A 117 -3.96 -8.67 2.95
CA HIS A 117 -5.26 -8.90 2.32
C HIS A 117 -6.30 -8.03 3.03
N THR A 118 -7.04 -7.26 2.27
CA THR A 118 -8.14 -6.47 2.78
C THR A 118 -9.41 -6.82 2.03
N LYS A 119 -10.45 -7.19 2.76
CA LYS A 119 -11.79 -7.44 2.22
C LYS A 119 -12.76 -6.44 2.82
N GLN A 120 -13.40 -5.68 1.96
CA GLN A 120 -14.43 -4.74 2.33
C GLN A 120 -15.76 -5.17 1.76
N THR A 121 -16.77 -5.31 2.61
CA THR A 121 -18.12 -5.67 2.22
C THR A 121 -19.09 -4.55 2.63
N PHE A 122 -19.93 -4.15 1.70
CA PHE A 122 -21.00 -3.21 1.93
C PHE A 122 -22.32 -3.89 1.55
N GLU A 123 -23.27 -3.88 2.46
CA GLU A 123 -24.62 -4.40 2.25
C GLU A 123 -25.64 -3.34 2.66
N GLN A 124 -26.60 -3.06 1.80
CA GLN A 124 -27.71 -2.16 2.09
C GLN A 124 -29.00 -2.80 1.62
N LYS A 125 -30.03 -2.75 2.47
CA LYS A 125 -31.39 -3.21 2.17
C LYS A 125 -32.37 -2.14 2.60
N GLY A 126 -33.38 -1.87 1.78
CA GLY A 126 -34.39 -0.91 2.21
C GLY A 126 -35.38 -0.51 1.14
N VAL A 127 -36.30 0.32 1.56
CA VAL A 127 -37.26 1.01 0.71
C VAL A 127 -36.78 2.44 0.50
N THR A 128 -36.60 2.83 -0.73
CA THR A 128 -36.20 4.20 -1.10
C THR A 128 -37.43 4.93 -1.65
N LEU A 129 -37.73 6.07 -1.04
CA LEU A 129 -38.68 7.05 -1.53
C LEU A 129 -37.89 8.16 -2.19
N ALA A 130 -38.02 8.32 -3.49
CA ALA A 130 -37.34 9.36 -4.24
C ALA A 130 -38.34 10.26 -4.94
N VAL A 131 -38.08 11.55 -4.92
CA VAL A 131 -38.77 12.50 -5.77
C VAL A 131 -38.03 12.57 -7.11
N THR A 132 -38.70 12.23 -8.17
CA THR A 132 -38.15 12.26 -9.52
C THR A 132 -38.72 13.44 -10.29
N SER A 133 -37.83 14.19 -10.94
CA SER A 133 -38.23 15.30 -11.82
C SER A 133 -37.19 15.40 -12.93
N PRO A 134 -37.61 15.47 -14.19
CA PRO A 134 -36.69 15.76 -15.31
C PRO A 134 -35.92 17.07 -15.13
N ILE A 135 -36.55 18.08 -14.54
CA ILE A 135 -35.91 19.38 -14.25
C ILE A 135 -34.81 19.22 -13.21
N LEU A 136 -35.07 18.46 -12.18
CA LEU A 136 -34.11 18.19 -11.09
C LEU A 136 -32.94 17.32 -11.54
N SER A 137 -33.22 16.33 -12.38
CA SER A 137 -32.18 15.50 -13.01
C SER A 137 -31.29 16.36 -13.92
N ALA A 138 -31.83 17.32 -14.64
CA ALA A 138 -31.09 18.27 -15.47
C ALA A 138 -30.16 19.15 -14.60
N LEU A 139 -30.67 19.67 -13.48
CA LEU A 139 -29.88 20.49 -12.56
C LEU A 139 -28.71 19.72 -11.95
N GLN A 140 -28.93 18.46 -11.56
CA GLN A 140 -27.89 17.60 -11.04
C GLN A 140 -26.83 17.26 -12.08
N ALA A 141 -27.25 17.00 -13.33
CA ALA A 141 -26.34 16.73 -14.43
C ALA A 141 -25.43 17.93 -14.72
N VAL A 142 -25.99 19.15 -14.73
CA VAL A 142 -25.22 20.38 -14.87
C VAL A 142 -24.22 20.58 -13.73
N GLN A 143 -24.64 20.39 -12.48
CA GLN A 143 -23.75 20.49 -11.32
C GLN A 143 -22.63 19.43 -11.38
N GLY A 144 -22.94 18.21 -11.84
CA GLY A 144 -21.95 17.15 -12.05
C GLY A 144 -20.90 17.57 -13.08
N THR A 145 -21.33 18.17 -14.18
CA THR A 145 -20.44 18.67 -15.25
C THR A 145 -19.50 19.74 -14.73
N VAL A 146 -19.98 20.72 -13.95
CA VAL A 146 -19.13 21.77 -13.36
C VAL A 146 -18.03 21.13 -12.50
N LYS A 147 -18.37 20.19 -11.61
CA LYS A 147 -17.39 19.48 -10.79
C LYS A 147 -16.40 18.64 -11.61
N SER A 148 -16.83 18.07 -12.73
CA SER A 148 -15.96 17.31 -13.64
C SER A 148 -14.94 18.21 -14.33
N VAL A 149 -15.36 19.39 -14.78
CA VAL A 149 -14.48 20.39 -15.41
C VAL A 149 -13.45 20.92 -14.41
N GLU A 150 -13.85 21.19 -13.16
CA GLU A 150 -12.94 21.63 -12.09
C GLU A 150 -11.79 20.66 -11.83
N ARG A 151 -11.97 19.37 -12.11
CA ARG A 151 -10.92 18.33 -11.93
C ARG A 151 -9.89 18.29 -13.06
N VAL A 152 -10.19 18.91 -14.22
CA VAL A 152 -9.27 18.95 -15.36
C VAL A 152 -8.10 19.86 -15.02
N GLY A 153 -6.88 19.35 -15.18
CA GLY A 153 -5.66 20.11 -14.90
C GLY A 153 -5.19 20.08 -13.44
N GLN A 154 -5.91 19.42 -12.51
CA GLN A 154 -5.49 19.33 -11.10
C GLN A 154 -4.42 18.29 -10.84
N SER A 155 -4.17 17.37 -11.78
CA SER A 155 -3.15 16.33 -11.64
C SER A 155 -1.83 16.76 -12.27
N LYS A 156 -0.71 16.33 -11.67
CA LYS A 156 0.63 16.45 -12.28
C LYS A 156 0.88 15.43 -13.41
N ASN A 157 -0.08 14.54 -13.67
CA ASN A 157 0.02 13.49 -14.69
C ASN A 157 -0.87 13.83 -15.89
N ASP A 158 -0.28 14.02 -17.06
CA ASP A 158 -0.97 14.40 -18.29
C ASP A 158 -2.03 13.37 -18.73
N ARG A 159 -1.79 12.07 -18.52
CA ARG A 159 -2.78 11.02 -18.83
C ARG A 159 -4.03 11.14 -17.96
N VAL A 160 -3.85 11.46 -16.67
CA VAL A 160 -4.96 11.67 -15.74
C VAL A 160 -5.77 12.90 -16.14
N ASN A 161 -5.11 13.97 -16.55
CA ASN A 161 -5.77 15.18 -17.03
C ASN A 161 -6.52 14.93 -18.35
N ALA A 162 -5.95 14.15 -19.27
CA ALA A 162 -6.62 13.77 -20.52
C ALA A 162 -7.87 12.91 -20.27
N MET A 163 -7.81 11.97 -19.32
CA MET A 163 -8.98 11.18 -18.90
C MET A 163 -10.03 12.05 -18.20
N ALA A 164 -9.63 12.99 -17.37
CA ALA A 164 -10.54 13.93 -16.72
C ALA A 164 -11.25 14.83 -17.76
N ALA A 165 -10.55 15.29 -18.79
CA ALA A 165 -11.12 16.06 -19.90
C ALA A 165 -12.12 15.23 -20.71
N ALA A 166 -11.81 13.96 -21.04
CA ALA A 166 -12.72 13.07 -21.74
C ALA A 166 -13.99 12.79 -20.91
N ASN A 167 -13.85 12.56 -19.59
CA ASN A 167 -14.99 12.37 -18.70
C ASN A 167 -15.87 13.63 -18.60
N SER A 168 -15.26 14.82 -18.49
CA SER A 168 -16.02 16.07 -18.43
C SER A 168 -16.78 16.37 -19.72
N ALA A 169 -16.24 16.00 -20.89
CA ALA A 169 -16.94 16.09 -22.17
C ALA A 169 -18.15 15.14 -22.23
N MET A 170 -18.01 13.92 -21.71
CA MET A 170 -19.11 12.97 -21.62
C MET A 170 -20.20 13.43 -20.65
N ASP A 171 -19.80 14.00 -19.50
CA ASP A 171 -20.75 14.57 -18.54
C ASP A 171 -21.49 15.79 -19.10
N ALA A 172 -20.81 16.63 -19.87
CA ALA A 172 -21.45 17.75 -20.60
C ALA A 172 -22.48 17.26 -21.63
N TYR A 173 -22.16 16.19 -22.37
CA TYR A 173 -23.11 15.57 -23.31
C TYR A 173 -24.35 15.03 -22.59
N ARG A 174 -24.16 14.32 -21.48
CA ARG A 174 -25.27 13.80 -20.65
C ARG A 174 -26.10 14.92 -20.03
N ALA A 175 -25.47 15.99 -19.57
CA ALA A 175 -26.16 17.18 -19.07
C ALA A 175 -27.01 17.82 -20.15
N GLY A 176 -26.50 17.97 -21.39
CA GLY A 176 -27.25 18.47 -22.52
C GLY A 176 -28.49 17.63 -22.84
N GLN A 177 -28.38 16.30 -22.82
CA GLN A 177 -29.53 15.42 -22.99
C GLN A 177 -30.56 15.57 -21.86
N ALA A 178 -30.11 15.64 -20.60
CA ALA A 178 -31.00 15.82 -19.45
C ALA A 178 -31.76 17.15 -19.49
N VAL A 179 -31.09 18.21 -19.88
CA VAL A 179 -31.73 19.55 -20.08
C VAL A 179 -32.78 19.51 -21.21
N GLY A 180 -32.44 18.79 -22.32
CA GLY A 180 -33.40 18.60 -23.41
C GLY A 180 -34.66 17.84 -23.01
N GLN A 181 -34.49 16.75 -22.18
CA GLN A 181 -35.62 15.99 -21.64
C GLN A 181 -36.45 16.82 -20.66
N ALA A 182 -35.80 17.60 -19.79
CA ALA A 182 -36.49 18.52 -18.88
C ALA A 182 -37.31 19.59 -19.61
N GLY A 183 -36.76 20.14 -20.70
CA GLY A 183 -37.45 21.08 -21.54
C GLY A 183 -38.71 20.51 -22.20
N LYS A 184 -38.61 19.27 -22.73
CA LYS A 184 -39.77 18.57 -23.30
C LYS A 184 -40.86 18.31 -22.26
N ALA A 185 -40.47 17.78 -21.07
CA ALA A 185 -41.42 17.51 -20.00
C ALA A 185 -42.16 18.80 -19.53
N MET A 186 -41.44 19.92 -19.48
CA MET A 186 -42.01 21.20 -19.12
C MET A 186 -42.98 21.71 -20.18
N GLN A 187 -42.64 21.56 -21.48
CA GLN A 187 -43.51 21.91 -22.59
C GLN A 187 -44.80 21.08 -22.57
N GLU A 188 -44.68 19.74 -22.39
CA GLU A 188 -45.82 18.85 -22.31
C GLU A 188 -46.74 19.17 -21.11
N ALA A 189 -46.15 19.54 -19.97
CA ALA A 189 -46.90 19.95 -18.79
C ALA A 189 -47.68 21.26 -19.03
N MET A 190 -47.08 22.21 -19.74
CA MET A 190 -47.73 23.48 -20.13
C MET A 190 -48.87 23.29 -21.15
N GLU A 191 -48.65 22.44 -22.15
CA GLU A 191 -49.63 22.16 -23.19
C GLU A 191 -50.84 21.38 -22.66
N ASN A 192 -50.63 20.43 -21.77
CA ASN A 192 -51.65 19.52 -21.27
C ASN A 192 -52.24 19.96 -19.90
N GLY A 193 -51.69 20.99 -19.26
CA GLY A 193 -52.09 21.44 -17.92
C GLY A 193 -51.82 20.43 -16.82
N ASN A 194 -51.02 19.41 -17.09
CA ASN A 194 -50.73 18.32 -16.15
C ASN A 194 -49.28 18.39 -15.67
N MET A 195 -49.09 18.70 -14.39
CA MET A 195 -47.78 18.81 -13.75
C MET A 195 -47.23 17.45 -13.28
N ASP A 196 -47.99 16.34 -13.37
CA ASP A 196 -47.55 15.03 -12.93
C ASP A 196 -46.38 14.47 -13.72
N SER A 197 -46.21 14.91 -14.95
CA SER A 197 -45.06 14.61 -15.81
C SER A 197 -43.77 15.30 -15.38
N VAL A 198 -43.89 16.37 -14.56
CA VAL A 198 -42.75 17.20 -14.11
C VAL A 198 -42.24 16.76 -12.75
N VAL A 199 -43.11 16.23 -11.90
CA VAL A 199 -42.77 15.75 -10.56
C VAL A 199 -43.37 14.38 -10.32
N GLY A 200 -42.54 13.40 -10.11
CA GLY A 200 -42.95 12.03 -9.76
C GLY A 200 -42.41 11.60 -8.40
N VAL A 201 -43.12 10.68 -7.76
CA VAL A 201 -42.64 9.98 -6.57
C VAL A 201 -42.37 8.53 -6.94
N GLN A 202 -41.15 8.10 -6.75
CA GLN A 202 -40.75 6.73 -6.99
C GLN A 202 -40.49 6.00 -5.68
N ILE A 203 -41.12 4.85 -5.52
CA ILE A 203 -40.86 3.95 -4.40
C ILE A 203 -40.12 2.75 -4.94
N THR A 204 -38.91 2.54 -4.46
CA THR A 204 -38.07 1.41 -4.88
C THR A 204 -37.72 0.57 -3.66
N TYR A 205 -37.99 -0.73 -3.73
CA TYR A 205 -37.45 -1.70 -2.78
C TYR A 205 -36.23 -2.37 -3.40
N GLY A 206 -35.11 -2.38 -2.67
CA GLY A 206 -33.89 -2.94 -3.22
C GLY A 206 -32.92 -3.45 -2.17
N GLN A 207 -32.02 -4.27 -2.65
CA GLN A 207 -30.84 -4.73 -1.92
C GLN A 207 -29.61 -4.46 -2.78
N GLN A 208 -28.63 -3.81 -2.17
CA GLN A 208 -27.31 -3.62 -2.78
C GLN A 208 -26.28 -4.37 -1.95
N LYS A 209 -25.40 -5.10 -2.63
CA LYS A 209 -24.22 -5.73 -2.05
C LYS A 209 -23.01 -5.39 -2.92
N SER A 210 -21.96 -4.91 -2.28
CA SER A 210 -20.66 -4.67 -2.92
C SER A 210 -19.57 -5.34 -2.09
N GLU A 211 -18.64 -5.98 -2.76
CA GLU A 211 -17.47 -6.58 -2.14
C GLU A 211 -16.23 -6.12 -2.92
N SER A 212 -15.25 -5.63 -2.19
CA SER A 212 -13.93 -5.26 -2.71
C SER A 212 -12.87 -6.07 -1.99
N ARG A 213 -11.94 -6.63 -2.74
CA ARG A 213 -10.78 -7.34 -2.21
C ARG A 213 -9.52 -6.67 -2.73
N THR A 214 -8.61 -6.37 -1.82
CA THR A 214 -7.31 -5.81 -2.15
C THR A 214 -6.23 -6.72 -1.61
N HIS A 215 -5.30 -7.10 -2.46
CA HIS A 215 -4.09 -7.81 -2.09
C HIS A 215 -2.91 -6.87 -2.32
N THR A 216 -2.06 -6.73 -1.31
CA THR A 216 -0.86 -5.91 -1.38
C THR A 216 0.31 -6.72 -0.86
N GLU A 217 1.34 -6.82 -1.66
CA GLU A 217 2.61 -7.44 -1.28
C GLU A 217 3.77 -6.50 -1.56
N GLY A 218 4.84 -6.66 -0.81
CA GLY A 218 6.04 -5.87 -1.02
C GLY A 218 7.26 -6.49 -0.37
N LYS A 219 8.42 -6.03 -0.81
CA LYS A 219 9.72 -6.43 -0.29
C LYS A 219 10.56 -5.20 -0.03
N THR A 220 11.34 -5.25 1.06
CA THR A 220 12.39 -4.28 1.37
C THR A 220 13.64 -5.00 1.77
N ALA A 221 14.81 -4.45 1.47
CA ALA A 221 16.07 -5.07 1.83
C ALA A 221 16.48 -4.73 3.26
N ALA A 222 16.72 -5.75 4.08
CA ALA A 222 17.42 -5.63 5.35
C ALA A 222 18.92 -5.73 5.08
N LYS A 223 19.64 -4.62 5.23
CA LYS A 223 21.03 -4.49 4.80
C LYS A 223 22.02 -5.14 5.77
N SER A 224 23.09 -5.70 5.22
CA SER A 224 24.31 -5.97 5.98
C SER A 224 25.15 -4.70 6.11
N GLN A 225 25.85 -4.56 7.23
CA GLN A 225 26.75 -3.43 7.46
C GLN A 225 28.08 -3.88 8.05
N VAL A 226 29.16 -3.24 7.58
CA VAL A 226 30.49 -3.37 8.15
C VAL A 226 30.99 -1.97 8.45
N ASN A 227 31.17 -1.64 9.74
CA ASN A 227 31.51 -0.30 10.19
C ASN A 227 32.77 -0.33 11.06
N ALA A 228 33.69 0.60 10.82
CA ALA A 228 34.88 0.75 11.62
C ALA A 228 35.12 2.24 11.97
N GLY A 229 35.57 2.51 13.18
CA GLY A 229 36.11 3.84 13.53
C GLY A 229 37.44 4.12 12.84
N GLY A 230 38.20 3.08 12.53
CA GLY A 230 39.41 3.12 11.72
C GLY A 230 39.16 2.65 10.28
N LYS A 231 39.84 1.55 9.86
CA LYS A 231 39.79 1.01 8.49
C LYS A 231 38.95 -0.25 8.42
N VAL A 232 38.28 -0.47 7.28
CA VAL A 232 37.67 -1.74 6.92
C VAL A 232 38.56 -2.43 5.90
N ASN A 233 39.11 -3.59 6.26
CA ASN A 233 39.95 -4.42 5.42
C ASN A 233 39.23 -5.75 5.14
N ILE A 234 38.91 -6.01 3.89
CA ILE A 234 38.27 -7.26 3.46
C ILE A 234 39.19 -7.93 2.44
N VAL A 235 39.66 -9.12 2.74
CA VAL A 235 40.63 -9.83 1.92
C VAL A 235 40.10 -11.23 1.56
N ALA A 236 39.99 -11.51 0.25
CA ALA A 236 39.73 -12.84 -0.27
C ALA A 236 41.05 -13.49 -0.72
N THR A 237 41.39 -14.63 -0.13
CA THR A 237 42.70 -15.31 -0.33
C THR A 237 42.64 -16.51 -1.27
N GLY A 238 41.45 -16.89 -1.77
CA GLY A 238 41.28 -17.99 -2.71
C GLY A 238 41.95 -17.68 -4.06
N ALA A 239 42.17 -18.70 -4.89
CA ALA A 239 42.77 -18.56 -6.22
C ALA A 239 41.69 -18.55 -7.33
N GLY A 240 41.84 -17.69 -8.34
CA GLY A 240 40.95 -17.60 -9.49
C GLY A 240 39.53 -17.23 -9.12
N LYS A 241 38.53 -17.93 -9.66
CA LYS A 241 37.10 -17.68 -9.40
C LYS A 241 36.68 -17.96 -7.95
N ALA A 242 37.50 -18.71 -7.17
CA ALA A 242 37.24 -18.98 -5.77
C ALA A 242 37.61 -17.80 -4.84
N SER A 243 38.35 -16.81 -5.36
CA SER A 243 38.81 -15.63 -4.62
C SER A 243 37.91 -14.43 -4.86
N ASN A 244 36.63 -14.57 -4.63
CA ASN A 244 35.67 -13.50 -4.88
C ASN A 244 35.21 -12.83 -3.57
N ILE A 245 35.13 -11.50 -3.62
CA ILE A 245 34.39 -10.68 -2.68
C ILE A 245 33.11 -10.27 -3.38
N THR A 246 31.97 -10.68 -2.82
CA THR A 246 30.64 -10.33 -3.30
C THR A 246 29.94 -9.49 -2.24
N ILE A 247 29.46 -8.31 -2.61
CA ILE A 247 28.72 -7.40 -1.73
C ILE A 247 27.44 -7.00 -2.46
N ASN A 248 26.29 -7.55 -2.03
CA ASN A 248 25.00 -7.35 -2.68
C ASN A 248 23.97 -6.75 -1.71
N GLY A 249 23.41 -5.59 -2.05
CA GLY A 249 22.31 -4.98 -1.31
C GLY A 249 22.67 -4.53 0.11
N SER A 250 23.92 -4.17 0.31
CA SER A 250 24.43 -3.69 1.61
C SER A 250 24.65 -2.18 1.63
#